data_0da8f782ba040a3869751ba21568afa9
#
_entry.id   0da8f782ba040a3869751ba21568afa9
#
_cell.length_a   1.000
_cell.length_b   1.000
_cell.length_c   1.000
_cell.angle_alpha   90.00
_cell.angle_beta   90.00
_cell.angle_gamma   90.00
#
_symmetry.space_group_name_H-M   'P 1'
#
loop_
_entity.id
_entity.type
_entity.pdbx_description
1 polymer ?
#
loop_
_entity_poly.entity_id
_entity_poly.type
_entity_poly.pdbx_seq_one_letter_code
_entity_poly.pdbx_strand_id
1 'polypeptide(L)'
;MTRTTLILSIYALMSLITFIAFALDKRAAINGQRRRPEATLHLLELFGGWPGGLLAMAFVRHKNQKLSYIAVFACIVLVHLAGWWIALR
;
A
#
# COMPACT_ATOMS: atom_id res chain seq x y z
N MET A 1 -15.42 -2.37 21.14
CA MET A 1 -14.90 -1.82 19.88
C MET A 1 -15.95 -2.01 18.78
N THR A 2 -16.28 -0.93 18.08
CA THR A 2 -17.26 -1.01 17.00
C THR A 2 -16.64 -1.64 15.76
N ARG A 3 -17.51 -2.10 14.86
CA ARG A 3 -17.06 -2.64 13.57
C ARG A 3 -16.24 -1.59 12.79
N THR A 4 -16.71 -0.35 12.78
CA THR A 4 -16.01 0.74 12.09
C THR A 4 -14.64 0.97 12.69
N THR A 5 -14.54 1.00 14.03
CA THR A 5 -13.26 1.19 14.72
C THR A 5 -12.28 0.06 14.36
N LEU A 6 -12.76 -1.18 14.34
CA LEU A 6 -11.93 -2.32 13.98
C LEU A 6 -11.40 -2.22 12.57
N ILE A 7 -12.28 -1.87 11.61
CA ILE A 7 -11.90 -1.74 10.20
C ILE A 7 -10.86 -0.63 10.04
N LEU A 8 -11.09 0.53 10.63
CA LEU A 8 -10.16 1.65 10.54
C LEU A 8 -8.81 1.31 11.17
N SER A 9 -8.84 0.56 12.27
CA SER A 9 -7.60 0.13 12.93
C SER A 9 -6.79 -0.80 12.04
N ILE A 10 -7.43 -1.73 11.34
CA ILE A 10 -6.76 -2.65 10.42
C ILE A 10 -6.13 -1.85 9.26
N TYR A 11 -6.87 -0.91 8.66
CA TYR A 11 -6.33 -0.08 7.59
C TYR A 11 -5.15 0.77 8.08
N ALA A 12 -5.26 1.35 9.28
CA ALA A 12 -4.18 2.16 9.83
C ALA A 12 -2.92 1.32 10.08
N LEU A 13 -3.08 0.14 10.66
CA LEU A 13 -1.96 -0.76 10.93
C LEU A 13 -1.31 -1.24 9.63
N MET A 14 -2.11 -1.68 8.67
CA MET A 14 -1.59 -2.16 7.39
C MET A 14 -0.94 -1.03 6.60
N SER A 15 -1.49 0.20 6.70
CA SER A 15 -0.89 1.37 6.05
C SER A 15 0.47 1.69 6.65
N LEU A 16 0.61 1.60 7.96
CA LEU A 16 1.89 1.82 8.62
C LEU A 16 2.91 0.77 8.18
N ILE A 17 2.52 -0.51 8.17
CA ILE A 17 3.38 -1.60 7.73
C ILE A 17 3.81 -1.38 6.28
N THR A 18 2.87 -1.01 5.42
CA THR A 18 3.15 -0.77 4.00
C THR A 18 4.10 0.39 3.82
N PHE A 19 3.89 1.49 4.53
CA PHE A 19 4.77 2.67 4.45
C PHE A 19 6.19 2.29 4.87
N ILE A 20 6.33 1.55 5.97
CA ILE A 20 7.64 1.10 6.44
C ILE A 20 8.30 0.18 5.41
N ALA A 21 7.52 -0.73 4.80
CA ALA A 21 8.04 -1.63 3.78
C ALA A 21 8.60 -0.85 2.57
N PHE A 22 7.89 0.19 2.13
CA PHE A 22 8.37 1.06 1.05
C PHE A 22 9.66 1.78 1.44
N ALA A 23 9.72 2.31 2.67
CA ALA A 23 10.90 3.01 3.14
C ALA A 23 12.12 2.08 3.21
N LEU A 24 11.93 0.86 3.70
CA LEU A 24 12.98 -0.13 3.75
C LEU A 24 13.42 -0.56 2.36
N ASP A 25 12.49 -0.71 1.43
CA ASP A 25 12.81 -1.05 0.04
C ASP A 25 13.65 0.04 -0.62
N LYS A 26 13.28 1.31 -0.41
CA LYS A 26 14.05 2.43 -0.92
C LYS A 26 15.46 2.45 -0.33
N ARG A 27 15.57 2.23 0.98
CA ARG A 27 16.87 2.20 1.66
C ARG A 27 17.73 1.06 1.11
N ALA A 28 17.15 -0.11 0.89
CA ALA A 28 17.86 -1.24 0.32
C ALA A 28 18.39 -0.90 -1.09
N ALA A 29 17.58 -0.25 -1.90
CA ALA A 29 17.99 0.15 -3.25
C ALA A 29 19.16 1.15 -3.22
N ILE A 30 19.12 2.12 -2.29
CA ILE A 30 20.19 3.12 -2.14
C ILE A 30 21.47 2.45 -1.69
N ASN A 31 21.39 1.47 -0.79
CA ASN A 31 22.56 0.78 -0.23
C ASN A 31 23.06 -0.37 -1.10
N GLY A 32 22.50 -0.56 -2.29
CA GLY A 32 22.90 -1.64 -3.18
C GLY A 32 22.44 -3.01 -2.73
N GLN A 33 21.53 -3.08 -1.77
CA GLN A 33 20.97 -4.34 -1.28
C GLN A 33 19.84 -4.81 -2.19
N ARG A 34 19.49 -6.08 -2.08
CA ARG A 34 18.40 -6.65 -2.85
C ARG A 34 17.07 -6.04 -2.44
N ARG A 35 16.31 -5.54 -3.43
CA ARG A 35 15.00 -4.96 -3.21
C ARG A 35 13.95 -6.07 -3.03
N ARG A 36 12.90 -5.75 -2.28
CA ARG A 36 11.77 -6.66 -2.13
C ARG A 36 10.99 -6.74 -3.44
N PRO A 37 10.41 -7.92 -3.75
CA PRO A 37 9.54 -8.04 -4.92
C PRO A 37 8.36 -7.08 -4.83
N GLU A 38 7.96 -6.52 -5.96
CA GLU A 38 6.78 -5.66 -6.02
C GLU A 38 5.52 -6.38 -5.54
N ALA A 39 5.44 -7.70 -5.76
CA ALA A 39 4.31 -8.50 -5.31
C ALA A 39 4.10 -8.41 -3.80
N THR A 40 5.19 -8.35 -3.02
CA THR A 40 5.09 -8.22 -1.56
C THR A 40 4.41 -6.90 -1.18
N LEU A 41 4.80 -5.81 -1.83
CA LEU A 41 4.21 -4.50 -1.58
C LEU A 41 2.73 -4.47 -1.98
N HIS A 42 2.40 -5.08 -3.11
CA HIS A 42 1.01 -5.16 -3.56
C HIS A 42 0.13 -6.00 -2.64
N LEU A 43 0.68 -7.08 -2.09
CA LEU A 43 -0.06 -7.87 -1.11
C LEU A 43 -0.39 -7.06 0.14
N LEU A 44 0.56 -6.28 0.64
CA LEU A 44 0.31 -5.41 1.78
C LEU A 44 -0.78 -4.39 1.47
N GLU A 45 -0.76 -3.84 0.27
CA GLU A 45 -1.77 -2.88 -0.19
C GLU A 45 -3.15 -3.53 -0.27
N LEU A 46 -3.21 -4.75 -0.80
CA LEU A 46 -4.47 -5.47 -0.95
C LEU A 46 -5.10 -5.80 0.41
N PHE A 47 -4.29 -6.09 1.42
CA PHE A 47 -4.78 -6.39 2.77
C PHE A 47 -5.18 -5.13 3.56
N GLY A 48 -5.18 -3.97 2.96
CA GLY A 48 -5.63 -2.73 3.59
C GLY A 48 -4.55 -1.67 3.71
N GLY A 49 -3.35 -1.94 3.22
CA GLY A 49 -2.23 -1.00 3.31
C GLY A 49 -2.16 0.02 2.18
N TRP A 50 -3.15 0.06 1.28
CA TRP A 50 -3.06 0.97 0.13
C TRP A 50 -2.99 2.46 0.50
N PRO A 51 -3.63 2.97 1.59
CA PRO A 51 -3.44 4.37 1.96
C PRO A 51 -1.99 4.68 2.34
N GLY A 52 -1.33 3.74 3.06
CA GLY A 52 0.09 3.87 3.37
C GLY A 52 0.96 3.78 2.14
N GLY A 53 0.59 2.90 1.19
CA GLY A 53 1.28 2.79 -0.09
C GLY A 53 1.18 4.09 -0.89
N LEU A 54 0.01 4.72 -0.90
CA LEU A 54 -0.18 6.00 -1.58
C LEU A 54 0.73 7.07 -0.99
N LEU A 55 0.77 7.17 0.35
CA LEU A 55 1.66 8.12 1.02
C LEU A 55 3.12 7.82 0.74
N ALA A 56 3.50 6.54 0.74
CA ALA A 56 4.87 6.14 0.46
C ALA A 56 5.28 6.49 -0.96
N MET A 57 4.40 6.27 -1.93
CA MET A 57 4.69 6.64 -3.32
C MET A 57 4.87 8.15 -3.46
N ALA A 58 4.09 8.94 -2.73
CA ALA A 58 4.18 10.39 -2.78
C ALA A 58 5.45 10.92 -2.10
N PHE A 59 5.83 10.36 -0.95
CA PHE A 59 6.91 10.92 -0.13
C PHE A 59 8.22 10.16 -0.20
N VAL A 60 8.19 8.87 -0.53
CA VAL A 60 9.37 8.01 -0.50
C VAL A 60 9.87 7.69 -1.90
N ARG A 61 8.98 7.38 -2.84
CA ARG A 61 9.35 6.88 -4.17
C ARG A 61 8.82 7.72 -5.32
N HIS A 62 8.47 8.97 -5.10
CA HIS A 62 7.76 9.77 -6.10
C HIS A 62 8.52 9.97 -7.42
N LYS A 63 9.85 9.82 -7.42
CA LYS A 63 10.66 10.02 -8.64
C LYS A 63 10.95 8.72 -9.40
N ASN A 64 10.70 7.56 -8.82
CA ASN A 64 11.11 6.27 -9.37
C ASN A 64 9.96 5.29 -9.52
N GLN A 65 8.75 5.78 -9.69
CA GLN A 65 7.58 4.92 -9.81
C GLN A 65 7.47 4.34 -11.19
N LYS A 66 7.32 3.02 -11.28
CA LYS A 66 7.07 2.34 -12.55
C LYS A 66 5.60 2.47 -12.91
N LEU A 67 5.31 2.69 -14.20
CA LEU A 67 3.93 2.76 -14.66
C LEU A 67 3.16 1.47 -14.37
N SER A 68 3.80 0.31 -14.56
CA SER A 68 3.16 -0.98 -14.26
C SER A 68 2.79 -1.10 -12.79
N TYR A 69 3.65 -0.62 -11.89
CA TYR A 69 3.35 -0.63 -10.46
C TYR A 69 2.14 0.25 -10.15
N ILE A 70 2.11 1.44 -10.71
CA ILE A 70 1.02 2.39 -10.51
C ILE A 70 -0.30 1.79 -11.03
N ALA A 71 -0.27 1.11 -12.17
CA ALA A 71 -1.46 0.48 -12.75
C ALA A 71 -2.03 -0.60 -11.82
N VAL A 72 -1.17 -1.48 -11.28
CA VAL A 72 -1.61 -2.50 -10.33
C VAL A 72 -2.12 -1.87 -9.05
N PHE A 73 -1.43 -0.85 -8.55
CA PHE A 73 -1.88 -0.13 -7.36
C PHE A 73 -3.27 0.47 -7.56
N ALA A 74 -3.51 1.10 -8.72
CA ALA A 74 -4.81 1.67 -9.04
C ALA A 74 -5.89 0.60 -9.06
N CYS A 75 -5.59 -0.59 -9.61
CA CYS A 75 -6.53 -1.70 -9.59
C CYS A 75 -6.87 -2.13 -8.16
N ILE A 76 -5.88 -2.19 -7.28
CA ILE A 76 -6.10 -2.54 -5.87
C ILE A 76 -7.02 -1.51 -5.21
N VAL A 77 -6.78 -0.23 -5.42
CA VAL A 77 -7.63 0.82 -4.88
C VAL A 77 -9.07 0.68 -5.39
N LEU A 78 -9.23 0.42 -6.69
CA LEU A 78 -10.56 0.24 -7.27
C LEU A 78 -11.28 -0.98 -6.67
N VAL A 79 -10.56 -2.07 -6.42
CA VAL A 79 -11.12 -3.25 -5.77
C VAL A 79 -11.65 -2.90 -4.37
N HIS A 80 -10.86 -2.15 -3.60
CA HIS A 80 -11.30 -1.72 -2.27
C HIS A 80 -12.52 -0.81 -2.34
N LEU A 81 -12.49 0.18 -3.24
CA LEU A 81 -13.63 1.10 -3.38
C LEU A 81 -14.89 0.37 -3.83
N ALA A 82 -14.77 -0.54 -4.78
CA ALA A 82 -15.91 -1.34 -5.26
C ALA A 82 -16.46 -2.24 -4.15
N GLY A 83 -15.55 -2.87 -3.39
CA GLY A 83 -15.95 -3.73 -2.28
C GLY A 83 -16.71 -2.98 -1.21
N TRP A 84 -16.24 -1.78 -0.83
CA TRP A 84 -16.92 -0.95 0.15
C TRP A 84 -18.25 -0.41 -0.39
N TRP A 85 -18.28 -0.04 -1.67
CA TRP A 85 -19.53 0.39 -2.31
C TRP A 85 -20.60 -0.69 -2.18
N ILE A 86 -20.23 -1.94 -2.50
CA ILE A 86 -21.16 -3.06 -2.41
C ILE A 86 -21.54 -3.34 -0.95
N ALA A 87 -20.58 -3.27 -0.03
CA ALA A 87 -20.82 -3.57 1.38
C ALA A 87 -21.71 -2.54 2.07
N LEU A 88 -21.62 -1.28 1.63
CA LEU A 88 -22.32 -0.18 2.30
C LEU A 88 -23.61 0.25 1.62
N ARG A 89 -23.95 -0.30 0.45
CA ARG A 89 -25.16 0.08 -0.26
C ARG A 89 -26.42 -0.59 0.31
#